data_b45f37d1040814a33ad533a3551e6af8
#
_entry.id   b45f37d1040814a33ad533a3551e6af8
#
_cell.length_a   1.000
_cell.length_b   1.000
_cell.length_c   1.000
_cell.angle_alpha   90.00
_cell.angle_beta   90.00
_cell.angle_gamma   90.00
#
_symmetry.space_group_name_H-M   'P 1'
#
loop_
_entity.id
_entity.type
_entity.pdbx_description
1 polymer ?
#
loop_
_entity_poly.entity_id
_entity_poly.type
_entity_poly.pdbx_seq_one_letter_code
_entity_poly.pdbx_strand_id
1 'polypeptide(L)'
;DLRMSRGLGDVYKRQVGRGVVNAAEVSVRTIVETALSQKAVSVILSHNHVDAYALPSREDELTTKRVRDALLLVGITLADHIIVCGEDYVSFADSGLL
;
A
#
# COMPACT_ATOMS: atom_id res chain seq x y z
N ASP A 1 -3.34 0.78 4.77
CA ASP A 1 -2.12 1.09 5.46
C ASP A 1 -1.07 1.59 4.47
N LEU A 2 -0.47 2.73 4.76
CA LEU A 2 0.58 3.31 3.93
C LEU A 2 1.92 3.15 4.61
N ARG A 3 2.91 2.68 3.85
CA ARG A 3 4.28 2.55 4.34
C ARG A 3 5.25 3.12 3.35
N MET A 4 6.26 3.79 3.87
CA MET A 4 7.35 4.31 3.06
C MET A 4 8.48 3.29 3.01
N SER A 5 9.24 3.26 1.92
CA SER A 5 10.26 2.22 1.69
C SER A 5 11.45 2.31 2.64
N ARG A 6 11.76 3.50 3.14
CA ARG A 6 12.92 3.69 4.01
C ARG A 6 12.64 3.16 5.40
N GLY A 7 13.49 2.24 5.89
CA GLY A 7 13.35 1.68 7.22
C GLY A 7 12.00 0.99 7.41
N LEU A 8 11.62 0.16 6.46
CA LEU A 8 10.29 -0.42 6.37
C LEU A 8 9.77 -0.99 7.69
N GLY A 9 10.58 -1.75 8.41
CA GLY A 9 10.16 -2.36 9.67
C GLY A 9 9.81 -1.33 10.73
N ASP A 10 10.65 -0.30 10.86
CA ASP A 10 10.45 0.76 11.85
C ASP A 10 9.28 1.65 11.48
N VAL A 11 9.18 1.99 10.20
CA VAL A 11 8.06 2.80 9.69
C VAL A 11 6.75 2.06 9.91
N TYR A 12 6.71 0.78 9.64
CA TYR A 12 5.51 -0.04 9.84
C TYR A 12 5.07 -0.02 11.31
N LYS A 13 6.01 -0.23 12.23
CA LYS A 13 5.70 -0.23 13.66
C LYS A 13 5.14 1.10 14.12
N ARG A 14 5.67 2.20 13.63
CA ARG A 14 5.16 3.54 13.96
C ARG A 14 3.77 3.76 13.37
N GLN A 15 3.56 3.36 12.13
CA GLN A 15 2.26 3.52 11.46
C GLN A 15 1.18 2.75 12.19
N VAL A 16 1.45 1.51 12.58
CA VAL A 16 0.51 0.70 13.34
C VAL A 16 0.14 1.38 14.66
N GLY A 17 1.12 1.95 15.36
CA GLY A 17 0.88 2.67 16.62
C GLY A 17 0.11 3.97 16.47
N ARG A 18 0.01 4.50 15.25
CA ARG A 18 -0.67 5.78 14.98
C ARG A 18 -2.02 5.63 14.32
N GLY A 19 -2.52 4.41 14.23
CA GLY A 19 -3.76 4.15 13.55
C GLY A 19 -3.53 3.73 12.11
N VAL A 20 -3.61 2.43 11.92
CA VAL A 20 -3.48 1.83 10.59
C VAL A 20 -4.77 2.09 9.82
N VAL A 21 -4.66 2.58 8.59
CA VAL A 21 -5.79 2.83 7.72
C VAL A 21 -5.80 1.75 6.65
N ASN A 22 -6.97 1.16 6.44
CA ASN A 22 -7.16 0.19 5.36
C ASN A 22 -6.97 0.90 4.01
N ALA A 23 -6.02 0.42 3.21
CA ALA A 23 -5.70 1.05 1.93
C ALA A 23 -6.90 1.11 0.99
N ALA A 24 -7.84 0.17 1.10
CA ALA A 24 -9.04 0.17 0.28
C ALA A 24 -10.01 1.29 0.63
N GLU A 25 -9.92 1.84 1.84
CA GLU A 25 -10.78 2.92 2.32
C GLU A 25 -10.17 4.30 2.14
N VAL A 26 -8.89 4.37 1.78
CA VAL A 26 -8.16 5.62 1.64
C VAL A 26 -8.18 6.06 0.18
N SER A 27 -8.50 7.33 -0.06
CA SER A 27 -8.52 7.85 -1.41
C SER A 27 -7.11 7.94 -2.01
N VAL A 28 -7.03 7.87 -3.33
CA VAL A 28 -5.77 8.07 -4.05
C VAL A 28 -5.15 9.42 -3.68
N ARG A 29 -5.96 10.45 -3.55
CA ARG A 29 -5.49 11.78 -3.15
C ARG A 29 -4.78 11.74 -1.80
N THR A 30 -5.37 11.09 -0.81
CA THR A 30 -4.78 10.99 0.53
C THR A 30 -3.44 10.25 0.50
N ILE A 31 -3.35 9.18 -0.29
CA ILE A 31 -2.10 8.44 -0.46
C ILE A 31 -1.01 9.34 -1.05
N VAL A 32 -1.34 10.06 -2.10
CA VAL A 32 -0.40 10.97 -2.76
C VAL A 32 0.02 12.10 -1.81
N GLU A 33 -0.94 12.73 -1.13
CA GLU A 33 -0.64 13.80 -0.18
C GLU A 33 0.27 13.33 0.95
N THR A 34 0.01 12.14 1.50
CA THR A 34 0.83 11.56 2.56
C THR A 34 2.24 11.29 2.06
N ALA A 35 2.37 10.68 0.88
CA ALA A 35 3.67 10.39 0.30
C ALA A 35 4.48 11.66 0.04
N LEU A 36 3.85 12.70 -0.48
CA LEU A 36 4.51 13.97 -0.71
C LEU A 36 4.92 14.65 0.58
N SER A 37 4.06 14.65 1.58
CA SER A 37 4.35 15.29 2.87
C SER A 37 5.53 14.63 3.58
N GLN A 38 5.73 13.35 3.39
CA GLN A 38 6.83 12.60 3.96
C GLN A 38 8.05 12.53 3.04
N LYS A 39 8.00 13.19 1.90
CA LYS A 39 9.08 13.21 0.90
C LYS A 39 9.50 11.79 0.51
N ALA A 40 8.52 10.92 0.34
CA ALA A 40 8.78 9.54 -0.04
C ALA A 40 9.28 9.44 -1.47
N VAL A 41 10.21 8.52 -1.72
CA VAL A 41 10.64 8.16 -3.07
C VAL A 41 9.92 6.92 -3.54
N SER A 42 9.46 6.09 -2.61
CA SER A 42 8.63 4.94 -2.92
C SER A 42 7.64 4.68 -1.78
N VAL A 43 6.60 3.93 -2.10
CA VAL A 43 5.48 3.63 -1.20
C VAL A 43 5.17 2.14 -1.28
N ILE A 44 4.85 1.54 -0.16
CA ILE A 44 4.25 0.22 -0.09
C ILE A 44 2.87 0.38 0.54
N LEU A 45 1.86 -0.17 -0.11
CA LEU A 45 0.51 -0.24 0.45
C LEU A 45 0.34 -1.57 1.19
N SER A 46 -0.42 -1.54 2.26
CA SER A 46 -0.80 -2.75 2.97
C SER A 46 -2.30 -2.73 3.22
N HIS A 47 -2.92 -3.87 3.05
CA HIS A 47 -4.36 -4.02 3.12
C HIS A 47 -4.70 -5.32 3.85
N ASN A 48 -5.49 -5.23 4.91
CA ASN A 48 -5.94 -6.41 5.65
C ASN A 48 -7.25 -6.90 5.06
N HIS A 49 -7.28 -8.19 4.67
CA HIS A 49 -8.53 -8.87 4.31
C HIS A 49 -9.12 -9.55 5.52
N VAL A 50 -10.42 -9.43 5.67
CA VAL A 50 -11.15 -10.12 6.75
C VAL A 50 -11.63 -11.50 6.33
N ASP A 51 -11.48 -11.84 5.07
CA ASP A 51 -11.86 -13.14 4.52
C ASP A 51 -10.78 -14.19 4.80
N ALA A 52 -11.07 -15.43 4.43
CA ALA A 52 -10.16 -16.56 4.68
C ALA A 52 -8.90 -16.55 3.83
N TYR A 53 -8.83 -15.71 2.81
CA TYR A 53 -7.74 -15.75 1.83
C TYR A 53 -7.14 -14.37 1.59
N ALA A 54 -5.82 -14.34 1.45
CA ALA A 54 -5.09 -13.13 1.08
C ALA A 54 -5.03 -12.97 -0.45
N LEU A 55 -6.16 -13.17 -1.14
CA LEU A 55 -6.20 -13.02 -2.59
C LEU A 55 -6.65 -11.61 -2.98
N PRO A 56 -5.98 -10.99 -3.97
CA PRO A 56 -6.42 -9.69 -4.45
C PRO A 56 -7.78 -9.80 -5.13
N SER A 57 -8.67 -8.86 -4.82
CA SER A 57 -9.91 -8.71 -5.56
C SER A 57 -9.65 -7.92 -6.83
N ARG A 58 -10.60 -7.94 -7.77
CA ARG A 58 -10.51 -7.09 -8.96
C ARG A 58 -10.45 -5.61 -8.57
N GLU A 59 -11.20 -5.23 -7.57
CA GLU A 59 -11.20 -3.87 -7.06
C GLU A 59 -9.83 -3.49 -6.47
N ASP A 60 -9.18 -4.40 -5.75
CA ASP A 60 -7.82 -4.20 -5.25
C ASP A 60 -6.86 -3.93 -6.40
N GLU A 61 -6.95 -4.71 -7.48
CA GLU A 61 -6.09 -4.53 -8.64
C GLU A 61 -6.31 -3.19 -9.33
N LEU A 62 -7.57 -2.79 -9.50
CA LEU A 62 -7.90 -1.50 -10.12
C LEU A 62 -7.43 -0.33 -9.27
N THR A 63 -7.67 -0.39 -7.97
CA THR A 63 -7.24 0.66 -7.05
C THR A 63 -5.71 0.77 -7.05
N THR A 64 -5.03 -0.35 -7.04
CA THR A 64 -3.56 -0.38 -7.05
C THR A 64 -3.00 0.29 -8.31
N LYS A 65 -3.61 0.02 -9.47
CA LYS A 65 -3.18 0.67 -10.72
C LYS A 65 -3.36 2.17 -10.68
N ARG A 66 -4.48 2.65 -10.13
CA ARG A 66 -4.75 4.08 -10.00
C ARG A 66 -3.72 4.76 -9.09
N VAL A 67 -3.43 4.12 -7.96
CA VAL A 67 -2.43 4.64 -7.03
C VAL A 67 -1.06 4.67 -7.67
N ARG A 68 -0.67 3.59 -8.35
CA ARG A 68 0.61 3.50 -9.06
C ARG A 68 0.77 4.64 -10.06
N ASP A 69 -0.24 4.84 -10.88
CA ASP A 69 -0.19 5.85 -11.94
C ASP A 69 -0.14 7.26 -11.35
N ALA A 70 -0.93 7.52 -10.32
CA ALA A 70 -0.94 8.83 -9.65
C ALA A 70 0.41 9.14 -9.00
N LEU A 71 1.01 8.17 -8.32
CA LEU A 71 2.32 8.33 -7.69
C LEU A 71 3.41 8.57 -8.72
N LEU A 72 3.36 7.86 -9.85
CA LEU A 72 4.34 8.07 -10.93
C LEU A 72 4.30 9.49 -11.48
N LEU A 73 3.13 10.10 -11.55
CA LEU A 73 2.98 11.47 -12.02
C LEU A 73 3.72 12.47 -11.13
N VAL A 74 3.93 12.16 -9.88
CA VAL A 74 4.67 13.02 -8.95
C VAL A 74 6.05 12.46 -8.60
N GLY A 75 6.54 11.52 -9.41
CA GLY A 75 7.90 10.99 -9.27
C GLY A 75 8.08 9.99 -8.14
N ILE A 76 7.01 9.35 -7.70
CA ILE A 76 7.05 8.36 -6.63
C ILE A 76 6.72 6.99 -7.20
N THR A 77 7.45 5.96 -6.76
CA THR A 77 7.23 4.58 -7.20
C THR A 77 6.36 3.83 -6.20
N LEU A 78 5.31 3.18 -6.68
CA LEU A 78 4.61 2.19 -5.87
C LEU A 78 5.42 0.89 -5.92
N ALA A 79 6.13 0.60 -4.84
CA ALA A 79 7.03 -0.55 -4.79
C ALA A 79 6.29 -1.87 -4.62
N ASP A 80 5.21 -1.86 -3.85
CA ASP A 80 4.40 -3.06 -3.65
C ASP A 80 3.04 -2.71 -3.07
N HIS A 81 2.13 -3.67 -3.16
CA HIS A 81 0.87 -3.69 -2.42
C HIS A 81 0.78 -5.08 -1.80
N ILE A 82 0.70 -5.14 -0.49
CA ILE A 82 0.69 -6.40 0.25
C ILE A 82 -0.68 -6.57 0.89
N ILE A 83 -1.34 -7.66 0.55
CA ILE A 83 -2.60 -8.05 1.17
C ILE A 83 -2.29 -9.08 2.25
N VAL A 84 -2.78 -8.84 3.46
CA VAL A 84 -2.53 -9.70 4.61
C VAL A 84 -3.86 -10.28 5.10
N CYS A 85 -3.85 -11.56 5.42
CA CYS A 85 -4.99 -12.25 6.03
C CYS A 85 -4.43 -13.24 7.05
N GLY A 86 -4.54 -12.90 8.35
CA GLY A 86 -3.92 -13.72 9.38
C GLY A 86 -2.41 -13.83 9.19
N GLU A 87 -1.91 -15.04 9.03
CA GLU A 87 -0.49 -15.29 8.77
C GLU A 87 -0.16 -15.40 7.28
N ASP A 88 -1.17 -15.31 6.44
CA ASP A 88 -1.02 -15.38 4.99
C ASP A 88 -0.86 -14.00 4.39
N TYR A 89 -0.18 -13.91 3.25
CA TYR A 89 -0.05 -12.64 2.55
C TYR A 89 0.21 -12.85 1.06
N VAL A 90 -0.12 -11.83 0.28
CA VAL A 90 0.19 -11.77 -1.15
C VAL A 90 0.86 -10.45 -1.46
N SER A 91 1.97 -10.51 -2.17
CA SER A 91 2.67 -9.34 -2.71
C SER A 91 2.28 -9.16 -4.17
N PHE A 92 1.81 -7.98 -4.54
CA PHE A 92 1.49 -7.65 -5.93
C PHE A 92 2.72 -7.67 -6.81
N ALA A 93 3.85 -7.19 -6.31
CA ALA A 93 5.10 -7.21 -7.06
C ALA A 93 5.55 -8.64 -7.36
N ASP A 94 5.53 -9.50 -6.36
CA ASP A 94 5.93 -10.90 -6.53
C ASP A 94 4.97 -11.67 -7.43
N SER A 95 3.70 -11.26 -7.47
CA SER A 95 2.66 -11.91 -8.27
C SER A 95 2.56 -11.36 -9.69
N GLY A 96 3.37 -10.37 -10.04
CA GLY A 96 3.33 -9.77 -11.36
C GLY A 96 2.12 -8.88 -11.62
N LEU A 97 1.52 -8.32 -10.56
CA LEU A 97 0.32 -7.49 -10.64
C LEU A 97 0.60 -5.98 -10.62
N LEU A 98 1.86 -5.62 -10.53
CA LEU A 98 2.27 -4.21 -10.59
C LEU A 98 2.80 -3.84 -11.96
#